data_aa16c7ad17fe3b8127d475349355aee1
#
_entry.id   aa16c7ad17fe3b8127d475349355aee1
#
_cell.length_a   1.000
_cell.length_b   1.000
_cell.length_c   1.000
_cell.angle_alpha   90.00
_cell.angle_beta   90.00
_cell.angle_gamma   90.00
#
_symmetry.space_group_name_H-M   'P 1'
#
loop_
_entity.id
_entity.type
_entity.pdbx_description
1 polymer ?
#
loop_
_entity_poly.entity_id
_entity_poly.type
_entity_poly.pdbx_seq_one_letter_code
_entity_poly.pdbx_strand_id
1 'polypeptide(L)'
;MIVMLSEKGEDMLSIARRTAAGAAILLIMPLAVWVSGWMWQPGQNATWLKTLYWITETVTQPWGIITHVILCAWFLWCLRFRLRAALMLFAILGGAILIGQGVKSWVKDHVQEPRPFVVWLEKAHHVPVDEFYNLKRKDRGALVKEQLAEQQDIPKFLRKHWQKETGFAFPSGHTMFAASWALLGVGLLWPRRRTVTIAILLVWATGVMGSRLLLGMHWPRDLVVATLISWLLVTLATWLAERICGPLTPPPVEEEEIAERDQSDA
;
A
#
# COMPACT_ATOMS: atom_id res chain seq x y z
N MET A 1 -49.37 6.98 0.30
CA MET A 1 -48.43 7.75 1.12
C MET A 1 -47.20 6.87 1.24
N ILE A 2 -46.28 7.00 0.26
CA ILE A 2 -45.05 6.22 0.14
C ILE A 2 -44.11 6.75 1.22
N VAL A 3 -43.87 5.94 2.24
CA VAL A 3 -42.79 6.16 3.20
C VAL A 3 -41.47 6.03 2.42
N MET A 4 -40.91 7.16 2.02
CA MET A 4 -39.49 7.21 1.63
C MET A 4 -38.68 6.97 2.91
N LEU A 5 -38.40 5.71 3.21
CA LEU A 5 -37.32 5.37 4.12
C LEU A 5 -36.04 5.94 3.48
N SER A 6 -35.61 7.08 3.98
CA SER A 6 -34.28 7.61 3.74
C SER A 6 -33.31 6.54 4.25
N GLU A 7 -32.78 5.70 3.37
CA GLU A 7 -31.60 4.89 3.67
C GLU A 7 -30.47 5.88 3.98
N LYS A 8 -30.33 6.21 5.26
CA LYS A 8 -29.18 6.96 5.74
C LYS A 8 -27.97 6.06 5.51
N GLY A 9 -27.12 6.42 4.56
CA GLY A 9 -25.83 5.77 4.41
C GLY A 9 -25.07 5.70 5.75
N GLU A 10 -24.15 4.78 5.90
CA GLU A 10 -23.33 4.63 7.10
C GLU A 10 -22.70 5.97 7.52
N ASP A 11 -22.60 6.22 8.81
CA ASP A 11 -21.95 7.41 9.30
C ASP A 11 -20.41 7.30 9.14
N MET A 12 -19.75 8.44 9.02
CA MET A 12 -18.30 8.51 8.83
C MET A 12 -17.55 7.82 9.97
N LEU A 13 -18.10 7.76 11.17
CA LEU A 13 -17.47 7.16 12.34
C LEU A 13 -17.45 5.62 12.24
N SER A 14 -18.52 5.01 11.74
CA SER A 14 -18.56 3.55 11.54
C SER A 14 -17.55 3.12 10.46
N ILE A 15 -17.47 3.87 9.37
CA ILE A 15 -16.46 3.66 8.32
C ILE A 15 -15.04 3.83 8.90
N ALA A 16 -14.80 4.89 9.68
CA ALA A 16 -13.51 5.16 10.29
C ALA A 16 -13.08 4.04 11.25
N ARG A 17 -13.99 3.53 12.07
CA ARG A 17 -13.73 2.40 12.99
C ARG A 17 -13.37 1.12 12.22
N ARG A 18 -14.12 0.80 11.18
CA ARG A 18 -13.89 -0.38 10.33
C ARG A 18 -12.53 -0.30 9.63
N THR A 19 -12.23 0.82 8.98
CA THR A 19 -10.93 1.02 8.30
C THR A 19 -9.77 1.12 9.29
N ALA A 20 -10.00 1.67 10.51
CA ALA A 20 -9.00 1.68 11.58
C ALA A 20 -8.64 0.27 12.05
N ALA A 21 -9.59 -0.66 12.11
CA ALA A 21 -9.29 -2.06 12.43
C ALA A 21 -8.36 -2.67 11.38
N GLY A 22 -8.59 -2.42 10.09
CA GLY A 22 -7.68 -2.82 9.02
C GLY A 22 -6.30 -2.17 9.12
N ALA A 23 -6.26 -0.87 9.43
CA ALA A 23 -5.00 -0.16 9.65
C ALA A 23 -4.23 -0.72 10.85
N ALA A 24 -4.91 -1.03 11.95
CA ALA A 24 -4.30 -1.65 13.12
C ALA A 24 -3.63 -3.00 12.77
N ILE A 25 -4.29 -3.84 11.96
CA ILE A 25 -3.70 -5.09 11.48
C ILE A 25 -2.42 -4.83 10.68
N LEU A 26 -2.44 -3.87 9.74
CA LEU A 26 -1.27 -3.52 8.94
C LEU A 26 -0.13 -2.93 9.79
N LEU A 27 -0.45 -2.24 10.88
CA LEU A 27 0.53 -1.62 11.77
C LEU A 27 1.23 -2.62 12.71
N ILE A 28 0.71 -3.82 12.92
CA ILE A 28 1.30 -4.82 13.83
C ILE A 28 2.77 -5.07 13.47
N MET A 29 3.05 -5.40 12.21
CA MET A 29 4.40 -5.76 11.76
C MET A 29 5.39 -4.58 11.86
N PRO A 30 5.14 -3.40 11.29
CA PRO A 30 6.11 -2.30 11.35
C PRO A 30 6.30 -1.76 12.77
N LEU A 31 5.28 -1.76 13.62
CA LEU A 31 5.43 -1.39 15.04
C LEU A 31 6.24 -2.42 15.82
N ALA A 32 5.99 -3.73 15.61
CA ALA A 32 6.78 -4.78 16.24
C ALA A 32 8.26 -4.68 15.85
N VAL A 33 8.56 -4.45 14.57
CA VAL A 33 9.93 -4.25 14.08
C VAL A 33 10.54 -2.98 14.67
N TRP A 34 9.78 -1.90 14.79
CA TRP A 34 10.28 -0.65 15.39
C TRP A 34 10.61 -0.81 16.87
N VAL A 35 9.70 -1.41 17.64
CA VAL A 35 9.89 -1.62 19.10
C VAL A 35 11.01 -2.62 19.38
N SER A 36 11.25 -3.61 18.51
CA SER A 36 12.35 -4.56 18.66
C SER A 36 13.74 -3.94 18.48
N GLY A 37 13.83 -2.71 17.98
CA GLY A 37 15.11 -2.08 17.67
C GLY A 37 15.84 -2.72 16.49
N TRP A 38 15.16 -3.57 15.70
CA TRP A 38 15.77 -4.21 14.54
C TRP A 38 16.28 -3.19 13.52
N MET A 39 17.52 -3.39 13.10
CA MET A 39 18.19 -2.57 12.09
C MET A 39 18.52 -3.43 10.88
N TRP A 40 18.18 -2.94 9.71
CA TRP A 40 18.52 -3.61 8.47
C TRP A 40 20.04 -3.66 8.25
N GLN A 41 20.54 -4.81 7.79
CA GLN A 41 21.91 -5.01 7.36
C GLN A 41 21.91 -5.81 6.06
N PRO A 42 22.85 -5.56 5.11
CA PRO A 42 23.00 -6.36 3.90
C PRO A 42 23.58 -7.74 4.20
N GLY A 43 23.53 -8.67 3.25
CA GLY A 43 24.20 -9.97 3.38
C GLY A 43 23.28 -11.14 3.73
N GLN A 44 21.98 -10.92 3.87
CA GLN A 44 21.03 -12.03 3.98
C GLN A 44 20.77 -12.62 2.59
N ASN A 45 21.61 -13.56 2.16
CA ASN A 45 21.47 -14.31 0.89
C ASN A 45 20.38 -15.37 0.98
N ALA A 46 19.15 -14.98 1.30
CA ALA A 46 18.06 -15.93 1.31
C ALA A 46 17.32 -15.92 -0.03
N THR A 47 17.03 -17.10 -0.56
CA THR A 47 16.19 -17.28 -1.75
C THR A 47 14.83 -16.57 -1.58
N TRP A 48 14.33 -16.49 -0.37
CA TRP A 48 13.09 -15.79 -0.02
C TRP A 48 13.16 -14.27 -0.24
N LEU A 49 14.34 -13.62 -0.20
CA LEU A 49 14.48 -12.19 -0.58
C LEU A 49 14.06 -11.94 -2.02
N LYS A 50 14.27 -12.91 -2.91
CA LYS A 50 13.83 -12.82 -4.30
C LYS A 50 12.30 -12.86 -4.40
N THR A 51 11.64 -13.64 -3.56
CA THR A 51 10.17 -13.65 -3.47
C THR A 51 9.63 -12.29 -3.00
N LEU A 52 10.24 -11.71 -1.97
CA LEU A 52 9.89 -10.37 -1.49
C LEU A 52 10.14 -9.29 -2.56
N TYR A 53 11.21 -9.43 -3.34
CA TYR A 53 11.44 -8.55 -4.48
C TYR A 53 10.29 -8.64 -5.49
N TRP A 54 9.80 -9.82 -5.84
CA TRP A 54 8.66 -9.96 -6.74
C TRP A 54 7.36 -9.42 -6.14
N ILE A 55 7.14 -9.58 -4.84
CA ILE A 55 6.00 -8.99 -4.15
C ILE A 55 6.04 -7.46 -4.24
N THR A 56 7.20 -6.82 -4.01
CA THR A 56 7.32 -5.36 -4.14
C THR A 56 7.20 -4.87 -5.59
N GLU A 57 7.63 -5.68 -6.58
CA GLU A 57 7.48 -5.33 -7.99
C GLU A 57 6.01 -5.20 -8.41
N THR A 58 5.07 -5.88 -7.77
CA THR A 58 3.62 -5.69 -8.03
C THR A 58 3.16 -4.24 -7.81
N VAL A 59 3.93 -3.44 -7.09
CA VAL A 59 3.66 -2.02 -6.80
C VAL A 59 4.62 -1.08 -7.54
N THR A 60 5.71 -1.62 -8.11
CA THR A 60 6.70 -0.87 -8.87
C THR A 60 6.25 -0.70 -10.33
N GLN A 61 6.51 0.45 -10.95
CA GLN A 61 6.22 0.64 -12.38
C GLN A 61 7.06 -0.32 -13.25
N PRO A 62 6.48 -0.92 -14.29
CA PRO A 62 5.11 -0.74 -14.81
C PRO A 62 4.04 -1.59 -14.11
N TRP A 63 4.43 -2.61 -13.32
CA TRP A 63 3.52 -3.59 -12.73
C TRP A 63 2.48 -2.98 -11.79
N GLY A 64 2.85 -1.91 -11.07
CA GLY A 64 1.93 -1.19 -10.19
C GLY A 64 0.71 -0.60 -10.93
N ILE A 65 0.87 -0.20 -12.20
CA ILE A 65 -0.25 0.27 -13.03
C ILE A 65 -1.18 -0.91 -13.35
N ILE A 66 -0.61 -2.06 -13.71
CA ILE A 66 -1.38 -3.29 -14.00
C ILE A 66 -2.14 -3.73 -12.75
N THR A 67 -1.47 -3.78 -11.61
CA THR A 67 -2.11 -4.09 -10.32
C THR A 67 -3.26 -3.12 -10.01
N HIS A 68 -3.06 -1.82 -10.23
CA HIS A 68 -4.11 -0.82 -10.05
C HIS A 68 -5.34 -1.12 -10.92
N VAL A 69 -5.15 -1.38 -12.21
CA VAL A 69 -6.24 -1.69 -13.15
C VAL A 69 -6.97 -2.97 -12.74
N ILE A 70 -6.23 -4.02 -12.39
CA ILE A 70 -6.82 -5.30 -11.95
C ILE A 70 -7.66 -5.09 -10.68
N LEU A 71 -7.14 -4.37 -9.68
CA LEU A 71 -7.85 -4.12 -8.44
C LEU A 71 -9.08 -3.22 -8.67
N CYS A 72 -8.98 -2.18 -9.50
CA CYS A 72 -10.15 -1.40 -9.89
C CYS A 72 -11.24 -2.29 -10.52
N ALA A 73 -10.89 -3.10 -11.50
CA ALA A 73 -11.85 -4.00 -12.15
C ALA A 73 -12.47 -4.99 -11.16
N TRP A 74 -11.65 -5.54 -10.25
CA TRP A 74 -12.11 -6.47 -9.22
C TRP A 74 -13.11 -5.81 -8.24
N PHE A 75 -12.82 -4.60 -7.79
CA PHE A 75 -13.73 -3.86 -6.90
C PHE A 75 -15.04 -3.51 -7.59
N LEU A 76 -14.98 -3.04 -8.85
CA LEU A 76 -16.18 -2.77 -9.64
C LEU A 76 -17.04 -4.03 -9.79
N TRP A 77 -16.40 -5.18 -10.04
CA TRP A 77 -17.09 -6.46 -10.14
C TRP A 77 -17.71 -6.91 -8.80
N CYS A 78 -16.98 -6.75 -7.69
CA CYS A 78 -17.49 -7.11 -6.36
C CYS A 78 -18.68 -6.26 -5.93
N LEU A 79 -18.68 -4.97 -6.25
CA LEU A 79 -19.70 -4.01 -5.80
C LEU A 79 -20.91 -3.95 -6.73
N ARG A 80 -20.79 -4.43 -7.98
CA ARG A 80 -21.89 -4.56 -8.96
C ARG A 80 -22.73 -3.29 -9.13
N PHE A 81 -22.12 -2.12 -9.04
CA PHE A 81 -22.82 -0.87 -9.24
C PHE A 81 -23.27 -0.68 -10.70
N ARG A 82 -24.37 0.08 -10.91
CA ARG A 82 -24.79 0.53 -12.23
C ARG A 82 -23.67 1.37 -12.86
N LEU A 83 -23.61 1.42 -14.21
CA LEU A 83 -22.50 2.02 -14.96
C LEU A 83 -22.09 3.42 -14.45
N ARG A 84 -23.07 4.31 -14.18
CA ARG A 84 -22.78 5.66 -13.68
C ARG A 84 -22.08 5.63 -12.30
N ALA A 85 -22.59 4.85 -11.37
CA ALA A 85 -21.99 4.69 -10.04
C ALA A 85 -20.62 3.99 -10.14
N ALA A 86 -20.48 3.00 -11.03
CA ALA A 86 -19.20 2.34 -11.27
C ALA A 86 -18.12 3.30 -11.81
N LEU A 87 -18.47 4.20 -12.74
CA LEU A 87 -17.55 5.24 -13.22
C LEU A 87 -17.15 6.23 -12.13
N MET A 88 -18.09 6.64 -11.26
CA MET A 88 -17.80 7.50 -10.12
C MET A 88 -16.89 6.78 -9.10
N LEU A 89 -17.16 5.51 -8.81
CA LEU A 89 -16.31 4.70 -7.94
C LEU A 89 -14.89 4.58 -8.51
N PHE A 90 -14.75 4.30 -9.81
CA PHE A 90 -13.45 4.26 -10.46
C PHE A 90 -12.68 5.58 -10.30
N ALA A 91 -13.36 6.72 -10.46
CA ALA A 91 -12.75 8.03 -10.26
C ALA A 91 -12.34 8.27 -8.80
N ILE A 92 -13.15 7.82 -7.81
CA ILE A 92 -12.83 7.93 -6.38
C ILE A 92 -11.62 7.05 -6.03
N LEU A 93 -11.59 5.79 -6.48
CA LEU A 93 -10.48 4.86 -6.25
C LEU A 93 -9.17 5.40 -6.84
N GLY A 94 -9.21 5.80 -8.11
CA GLY A 94 -8.07 6.39 -8.78
C GLY A 94 -7.60 7.68 -8.11
N GLY A 95 -8.54 8.57 -7.78
CA GLY A 95 -8.27 9.82 -7.08
C GLY A 95 -7.62 9.62 -5.71
N ALA A 96 -8.11 8.69 -4.90
CA ALA A 96 -7.54 8.39 -3.59
C ALA A 96 -6.07 7.93 -3.69
N ILE A 97 -5.77 7.05 -4.65
CA ILE A 97 -4.39 6.58 -4.88
C ILE A 97 -3.49 7.72 -5.39
N LEU A 98 -3.95 8.50 -6.35
CA LEU A 98 -3.17 9.61 -6.92
C LEU A 98 -2.91 10.71 -5.88
N ILE A 99 -3.91 11.08 -5.08
CA ILE A 99 -3.74 12.04 -3.98
C ILE A 99 -2.71 11.50 -2.97
N GLY A 100 -2.80 10.23 -2.61
CA GLY A 100 -1.82 9.60 -1.73
C GLY A 100 -0.40 9.68 -2.29
N GLN A 101 -0.21 9.42 -3.58
CA GLN A 101 1.11 9.55 -4.22
C GLN A 101 1.58 11.02 -4.30
N GLY A 102 0.67 11.98 -4.43
CA GLY A 102 0.97 13.42 -4.35
C GLY A 102 1.43 13.83 -2.96
N VAL A 103 0.68 13.46 -1.92
CA VAL A 103 1.04 13.70 -0.51
C VAL A 103 2.42 13.10 -0.19
N LYS A 104 2.65 11.85 -0.59
CA LYS A 104 3.98 11.21 -0.45
C LYS A 104 5.09 12.04 -1.08
N SER A 105 4.89 12.54 -2.30
CA SER A 105 5.93 13.30 -3.01
C SER A 105 6.24 14.60 -2.29
N TRP A 106 5.21 15.33 -1.89
CA TRP A 106 5.35 16.56 -1.13
C TRP A 106 6.10 16.36 0.21
N VAL A 107 5.75 15.32 0.97
CA VAL A 107 6.42 15.01 2.24
C VAL A 107 7.88 14.61 2.00
N LYS A 108 8.18 13.81 0.95
CA LYS A 108 9.57 13.43 0.61
C LYS A 108 10.48 14.63 0.36
N ASP A 109 9.96 15.62 -0.33
CA ASP A 109 10.74 16.81 -0.69
C ASP A 109 11.05 17.69 0.54
N HIS A 110 10.21 17.59 1.60
CA HIS A 110 10.41 18.36 2.84
C HIS A 110 11.21 17.61 3.91
N VAL A 111 11.01 16.29 4.06
CA VAL A 111 11.65 15.50 5.13
C VAL A 111 13.04 15.00 4.72
N GLN A 112 13.23 14.64 3.46
CA GLN A 112 14.51 14.24 2.85
C GLN A 112 15.27 13.15 3.62
N GLU A 113 14.54 12.17 4.18
CA GLU A 113 15.15 11.09 4.95
C GLU A 113 15.92 10.11 4.07
N PRO A 114 17.17 9.77 4.41
CA PRO A 114 17.98 8.80 3.65
C PRO A 114 17.45 7.37 3.84
N ARG A 115 17.61 6.55 2.80
CA ARG A 115 17.25 5.12 2.86
C ARG A 115 18.27 4.31 3.65
N PRO A 116 17.87 3.20 4.30
CA PRO A 116 18.80 2.31 5.01
C PRO A 116 20.00 1.88 4.19
N PHE A 117 19.80 1.50 2.91
CA PHE A 117 20.90 1.09 2.05
C PHE A 117 21.87 2.24 1.72
N VAL A 118 21.42 3.49 1.67
CA VAL A 118 22.29 4.66 1.43
C VAL A 118 23.12 4.94 2.68
N VAL A 119 22.54 4.86 3.87
CA VAL A 119 23.28 4.96 5.14
C VAL A 119 24.31 3.83 5.27
N TRP A 120 23.99 2.64 4.75
CA TRP A 120 24.96 1.55 4.70
C TRP A 120 26.07 1.83 3.67
N LEU A 121 25.78 2.41 2.48
CA LEU A 121 26.80 2.81 1.50
C LEU A 121 27.80 3.81 2.10
N GLU A 122 27.33 4.75 2.91
CA GLU A 122 28.22 5.69 3.62
C GLU A 122 29.20 4.94 4.52
N LYS A 123 28.72 3.98 5.30
CA LYS A 123 29.55 3.22 6.25
C LYS A 123 30.50 2.23 5.58
N ALA A 124 30.07 1.55 4.53
CA ALA A 124 30.79 0.45 3.90
C ALA A 124 31.65 0.89 2.69
N HIS A 125 31.24 1.95 2.00
CA HIS A 125 31.88 2.43 0.76
C HIS A 125 32.33 3.90 0.84
N HIS A 126 32.20 4.52 2.01
CA HIS A 126 32.59 5.92 2.23
C HIS A 126 31.94 6.92 1.26
N VAL A 127 30.68 6.66 0.89
CA VAL A 127 29.85 7.55 0.07
C VAL A 127 29.02 8.43 1.01
N PRO A 128 29.35 9.71 1.23
CA PRO A 128 28.60 10.56 2.14
C PRO A 128 27.14 10.70 1.71
N VAL A 129 26.23 10.61 2.67
CA VAL A 129 24.77 10.70 2.41
C VAL A 129 24.41 11.98 1.69
N ASP A 130 24.99 13.11 2.11
CA ASP A 130 24.73 14.43 1.53
C ASP A 130 25.22 14.51 0.08
N GLU A 131 26.41 14.00 -0.21
CA GLU A 131 26.93 13.93 -1.57
C GLU A 131 26.05 13.07 -2.47
N PHE A 132 25.60 11.91 -1.95
CA PHE A 132 24.68 11.03 -2.68
C PHE A 132 23.39 11.76 -3.06
N TYR A 133 22.74 12.46 -2.11
CA TYR A 133 21.46 13.13 -2.38
C TYR A 133 21.61 14.46 -3.14
N ASN A 134 22.78 15.06 -3.19
CA ASN A 134 23.07 16.22 -4.04
C ASN A 134 23.18 15.86 -5.53
N LEU A 135 23.42 14.59 -5.86
CA LEU A 135 23.42 14.12 -7.24
C LEU A 135 22.00 14.09 -7.84
N LYS A 136 21.90 14.21 -9.15
CA LYS A 136 20.66 13.93 -9.87
C LYS A 136 20.30 12.45 -9.78
N ARG A 137 19.03 12.12 -9.83
CA ARG A 137 18.52 10.74 -9.66
C ARG A 137 19.23 9.71 -10.56
N LYS A 138 19.53 10.07 -11.82
CA LYS A 138 20.26 9.22 -12.77
C LYS A 138 21.68 8.92 -12.30
N ASP A 139 22.36 9.94 -11.79
CA ASP A 139 23.76 9.85 -11.36
C ASP A 139 23.88 9.07 -10.05
N ARG A 140 22.88 9.19 -9.14
CA ARG A 140 22.78 8.31 -7.96
C ARG A 140 22.72 6.83 -8.36
N GLY A 141 21.92 6.48 -9.36
CA GLY A 141 21.84 5.11 -9.87
C GLY A 141 23.14 4.61 -10.48
N ALA A 142 23.87 5.47 -11.18
CA ALA A 142 25.21 5.17 -11.73
C ALA A 142 26.22 4.95 -10.60
N LEU A 143 26.24 5.81 -9.59
CA LEU A 143 27.09 5.67 -8.41
C LEU A 143 26.83 4.35 -7.66
N VAL A 144 25.57 3.99 -7.42
CA VAL A 144 25.21 2.69 -6.80
C VAL A 144 25.72 1.53 -7.65
N LYS A 145 25.62 1.62 -8.98
CA LYS A 145 26.13 0.58 -9.89
C LYS A 145 27.65 0.43 -9.79
N GLU A 146 28.36 1.52 -9.74
CA GLU A 146 29.82 1.56 -9.64
C GLU A 146 30.29 0.99 -8.30
N GLN A 147 29.79 1.52 -7.18
CA GLN A 147 30.17 1.10 -5.83
C GLN A 147 29.87 -0.37 -5.53
N LEU A 148 28.85 -0.93 -6.16
CA LEU A 148 28.45 -2.32 -5.95
C LEU A 148 28.87 -3.26 -7.10
N ALA A 149 29.75 -2.83 -8.01
CA ALA A 149 30.16 -3.64 -9.16
C ALA A 149 30.78 -4.98 -8.74
N GLU A 150 31.62 -4.96 -7.73
CA GLU A 150 32.40 -6.11 -7.24
C GLU A 150 31.76 -6.78 -6.01
N GLN A 151 30.64 -6.24 -5.48
CA GLN A 151 29.96 -6.78 -4.29
C GLN A 151 29.15 -8.03 -4.64
N GLN A 152 29.76 -9.20 -4.49
CA GLN A 152 29.13 -10.48 -4.78
C GLN A 152 28.15 -10.92 -3.68
N ASP A 153 28.33 -10.44 -2.44
CA ASP A 153 27.48 -10.77 -1.30
C ASP A 153 26.05 -10.18 -1.43
N ILE A 154 25.88 -9.15 -2.28
CA ILE A 154 24.58 -8.56 -2.53
C ILE A 154 24.00 -9.12 -3.83
N PRO A 155 22.82 -9.78 -3.79
CA PRO A 155 22.21 -10.37 -4.97
C PRO A 155 22.04 -9.37 -6.12
N LYS A 156 22.31 -9.80 -7.35
CA LYS A 156 22.25 -8.96 -8.56
C LYS A 156 20.90 -8.24 -8.75
N PHE A 157 19.77 -8.89 -8.39
CA PHE A 157 18.46 -8.27 -8.46
C PHE A 157 18.31 -7.11 -7.48
N LEU A 158 18.88 -7.24 -6.27
CA LEU A 158 18.82 -6.21 -5.24
C LEU A 158 19.68 -5.01 -5.61
N ARG A 159 20.89 -5.23 -6.12
CA ARG A 159 21.76 -4.15 -6.67
C ARG A 159 21.04 -3.37 -7.77
N LYS A 160 20.35 -4.06 -8.70
CA LYS A 160 19.54 -3.42 -9.74
C LYS A 160 18.35 -2.65 -9.18
N HIS A 161 17.71 -3.17 -8.13
CA HIS A 161 16.60 -2.51 -7.48
C HIS A 161 17.04 -1.18 -6.83
N TRP A 162 18.15 -1.18 -6.11
CA TRP A 162 18.71 0.03 -5.51
C TRP A 162 19.13 1.09 -6.54
N GLN A 163 19.70 0.67 -7.69
CA GLN A 163 20.02 1.59 -8.78
C GLN A 163 18.81 2.38 -9.32
N LYS A 164 17.64 1.78 -9.30
CA LYS A 164 16.40 2.40 -9.78
C LYS A 164 15.71 3.25 -8.71
N GLU A 165 15.81 2.84 -7.47
CA GLU A 165 15.05 3.36 -6.33
C GLU A 165 15.90 4.26 -5.42
N THR A 166 16.48 5.34 -5.96
CA THR A 166 17.42 6.25 -5.27
C THR A 166 16.78 7.50 -4.66
N GLY A 167 15.47 7.58 -4.56
CA GLY A 167 14.77 8.69 -3.90
C GLY A 167 14.80 8.57 -2.37
N PHE A 168 14.35 9.60 -1.66
CA PHE A 168 14.26 9.61 -0.20
C PHE A 168 13.35 8.51 0.37
N ALA A 169 13.53 8.16 1.64
CA ALA A 169 12.79 7.09 2.30
C ALA A 169 11.37 7.53 2.70
N PHE A 170 11.23 8.56 3.50
CA PHE A 170 9.99 8.92 4.20
C PHE A 170 9.01 9.75 3.36
N PRO A 171 7.71 9.40 3.33
CA PRO A 171 7.12 8.13 3.72
C PRO A 171 7.22 7.08 2.61
N SER A 172 6.89 5.81 2.93
CA SER A 172 6.95 4.72 1.95
C SER A 172 5.82 4.79 0.92
N GLY A 173 6.16 5.07 -0.35
CA GLY A 173 5.18 5.12 -1.44
C GLY A 173 4.58 3.75 -1.79
N HIS A 174 5.37 2.66 -1.68
CA HIS A 174 4.88 1.29 -1.89
C HIS A 174 3.89 0.90 -0.80
N THR A 175 4.18 1.24 0.46
CA THR A 175 3.26 1.03 1.57
C THR A 175 1.97 1.84 1.37
N MET A 176 2.06 3.12 1.00
CA MET A 176 0.86 3.93 0.74
C MET A 176 -0.03 3.32 -0.32
N PHE A 177 0.54 2.83 -1.42
CA PHE A 177 -0.23 2.17 -2.47
C PHE A 177 -0.91 0.88 -1.96
N ALA A 178 -0.12 -0.03 -1.38
CA ALA A 178 -0.62 -1.33 -0.93
C ALA A 178 -1.60 -1.22 0.25
N ALA A 179 -1.29 -0.38 1.24
CA ALA A 179 -2.17 -0.12 2.37
C ALA A 179 -3.47 0.55 1.93
N SER A 180 -3.42 1.51 1.00
CA SER A 180 -4.65 2.13 0.48
C SER A 180 -5.57 1.10 -0.17
N TRP A 181 -5.06 0.20 -1.00
CA TRP A 181 -5.87 -0.86 -1.61
C TRP A 181 -6.43 -1.85 -0.58
N ALA A 182 -5.62 -2.26 0.38
CA ALA A 182 -6.08 -3.16 1.45
C ALA A 182 -7.17 -2.50 2.31
N LEU A 183 -6.99 -1.24 2.68
CA LEU A 183 -7.95 -0.48 3.47
C LEU A 183 -9.23 -0.13 2.69
N LEU A 184 -9.13 0.14 1.37
CA LEU A 184 -10.30 0.23 0.49
C LEU A 184 -11.06 -1.09 0.47
N GLY A 185 -10.37 -2.23 0.47
CA GLY A 185 -10.98 -3.55 0.64
C GLY A 185 -11.80 -3.64 1.93
N VAL A 186 -11.19 -3.26 3.05
CA VAL A 186 -11.89 -3.24 4.35
C VAL A 186 -13.07 -2.25 4.31
N GLY A 187 -12.88 -1.05 3.77
CA GLY A 187 -13.92 -0.02 3.72
C GLY A 187 -15.12 -0.38 2.84
N LEU A 188 -14.87 -0.84 1.63
CA LEU A 188 -15.89 -1.02 0.59
C LEU A 188 -16.45 -2.44 0.49
N LEU A 189 -15.63 -3.46 0.78
CA LEU A 189 -15.98 -4.86 0.55
C LEU A 189 -16.43 -5.59 1.84
N TRP A 190 -16.19 -5.02 3.02
CA TRP A 190 -16.66 -5.60 4.28
C TRP A 190 -18.19 -5.70 4.35
N PRO A 191 -18.95 -4.64 3.99
CA PRO A 191 -20.41 -4.73 3.95
C PRO A 191 -20.95 -5.80 2.98
N ARG A 192 -20.14 -6.14 1.96
CA ARG A 192 -20.44 -7.19 0.97
C ARG A 192 -19.94 -8.58 1.38
N ARG A 193 -19.48 -8.74 2.62
CA ARG A 193 -18.92 -10.00 3.17
C ARG A 193 -17.83 -10.65 2.30
N ARG A 194 -17.08 -9.86 1.53
CA ARG A 194 -15.95 -10.35 0.70
C ARG A 194 -14.69 -10.54 1.55
N THR A 195 -14.81 -11.29 2.65
CA THR A 195 -13.77 -11.47 3.66
C THR A 195 -12.47 -12.09 3.12
N VAL A 196 -12.59 -13.06 2.20
CA VAL A 196 -11.42 -13.68 1.54
C VAL A 196 -10.63 -12.66 0.74
N THR A 197 -11.29 -11.81 -0.05
CA THR A 197 -10.62 -10.73 -0.80
C THR A 197 -9.91 -9.77 0.16
N ILE A 198 -10.56 -9.38 1.24
CA ILE A 198 -9.98 -8.49 2.26
C ILE A 198 -8.74 -9.12 2.89
N ALA A 199 -8.82 -10.39 3.28
CA ALA A 199 -7.69 -11.12 3.86
C ALA A 199 -6.51 -11.20 2.90
N ILE A 200 -6.74 -11.52 1.63
CA ILE A 200 -5.71 -11.56 0.58
C ILE A 200 -5.05 -10.18 0.43
N LEU A 201 -5.82 -9.10 0.39
CA LEU A 201 -5.30 -7.74 0.27
C LEU A 201 -4.47 -7.33 1.49
N LEU A 202 -4.90 -7.66 2.70
CA LEU A 202 -4.14 -7.38 3.93
C LEU A 202 -2.82 -8.16 3.97
N VAL A 203 -2.84 -9.44 3.61
CA VAL A 203 -1.63 -10.28 3.53
C VAL A 203 -0.67 -9.74 2.45
N TRP A 204 -1.18 -9.43 1.27
CA TRP A 204 -0.38 -8.83 0.20
C TRP A 204 0.24 -7.49 0.63
N ALA A 205 -0.53 -6.59 1.22
CA ALA A 205 -0.03 -5.30 1.69
C ALA A 205 1.05 -5.48 2.78
N THR A 206 0.84 -6.39 3.73
CA THR A 206 1.87 -6.74 4.74
C THR A 206 3.13 -7.29 4.08
N GLY A 207 3.01 -8.15 3.06
CA GLY A 207 4.13 -8.66 2.28
C GLY A 207 4.90 -7.55 1.55
N VAL A 208 4.19 -6.60 0.91
CA VAL A 208 4.81 -5.40 0.32
C VAL A 208 5.54 -4.60 1.39
N MET A 209 4.91 -4.32 2.52
CA MET A 209 5.52 -3.56 3.64
C MET A 209 6.78 -4.26 4.16
N GLY A 210 6.71 -5.55 4.44
CA GLY A 210 7.86 -6.34 4.89
C GLY A 210 9.00 -6.36 3.89
N SER A 211 8.69 -6.43 2.59
CA SER A 211 9.69 -6.36 1.54
C SER A 211 10.48 -5.04 1.59
N ARG A 212 9.83 -3.91 1.93
CA ARG A 212 10.51 -2.60 1.98
C ARG A 212 11.52 -2.51 3.11
N LEU A 213 11.26 -3.16 4.25
CA LEU A 213 12.20 -3.27 5.36
C LEU A 213 13.39 -4.18 4.98
N LEU A 214 13.09 -5.38 4.52
CA LEU A 214 14.10 -6.43 4.30
C LEU A 214 14.99 -6.19 3.07
N LEU A 215 14.53 -5.40 2.10
CA LEU A 215 15.34 -4.95 0.96
C LEU A 215 16.15 -3.67 1.25
N GLY A 216 16.16 -3.15 2.49
CA GLY A 216 16.90 -1.95 2.87
C GLY A 216 16.37 -0.65 2.30
N MET A 217 15.08 -0.60 1.99
CA MET A 217 14.49 0.53 1.26
C MET A 217 13.83 1.56 2.17
N HIS A 218 13.34 1.14 3.33
CA HIS A 218 12.57 1.96 4.25
C HIS A 218 12.83 1.62 5.71
N TRP A 219 12.64 2.61 6.58
CA TRP A 219 12.60 2.45 8.02
C TRP A 219 11.20 2.05 8.49
N PRO A 220 11.04 1.38 9.65
CA PRO A 220 9.71 1.01 10.16
C PRO A 220 8.75 2.20 10.27
N ARG A 221 9.24 3.37 10.70
CA ARG A 221 8.43 4.60 10.83
C ARG A 221 7.85 5.09 9.50
N ASP A 222 8.55 4.84 8.36
CA ASP A 222 8.08 5.23 7.03
C ASP A 222 6.80 4.48 6.67
N LEU A 223 6.72 3.21 7.09
CA LEU A 223 5.57 2.33 6.88
C LEU A 223 4.41 2.72 7.79
N VAL A 224 4.71 3.03 9.06
CA VAL A 224 3.69 3.46 10.03
C VAL A 224 2.99 4.72 9.53
N VAL A 225 3.75 5.76 9.20
CA VAL A 225 3.18 7.03 8.73
C VAL A 225 2.46 6.86 7.40
N ALA A 226 3.01 6.08 6.46
CA ALA A 226 2.36 5.77 5.19
C ALA A 226 1.01 5.08 5.40
N THR A 227 0.91 4.15 6.35
CA THR A 227 -0.35 3.45 6.69
C THR A 227 -1.37 4.41 7.30
N LEU A 228 -0.95 5.30 8.21
CA LEU A 228 -1.85 6.28 8.83
C LEU A 228 -2.39 7.30 7.81
N ILE A 229 -1.55 7.80 6.91
CA ILE A 229 -1.99 8.67 5.81
C ILE A 229 -2.97 7.92 4.91
N SER A 230 -2.68 6.67 4.55
CA SER A 230 -3.58 5.83 3.75
C SER A 230 -4.92 5.63 4.44
N TRP A 231 -4.93 5.38 5.76
CA TRP A 231 -6.16 5.23 6.52
C TRP A 231 -7.05 6.47 6.46
N LEU A 232 -6.49 7.67 6.64
CA LEU A 232 -7.26 8.92 6.56
C LEU A 232 -7.86 9.12 5.15
N LEU A 233 -7.05 8.96 4.11
CA LEU A 233 -7.48 9.11 2.72
C LEU A 233 -8.54 8.09 2.33
N VAL A 234 -8.36 6.82 2.74
CA VAL A 234 -9.31 5.74 2.43
C VAL A 234 -10.61 5.89 3.19
N THR A 235 -10.59 6.33 4.44
CA THR A 235 -11.81 6.62 5.20
C THR A 235 -12.65 7.66 4.47
N LEU A 236 -12.03 8.75 4.02
CA LEU A 236 -12.72 9.78 3.24
C LEU A 236 -13.21 9.23 1.89
N ALA A 237 -12.38 8.47 1.17
CA ALA A 237 -12.75 7.89 -0.13
C ALA A 237 -13.92 6.91 -0.01
N THR A 238 -13.94 6.08 1.05
CA THR A 238 -15.04 5.14 1.32
C THR A 238 -16.33 5.90 1.62
N TRP A 239 -16.28 6.91 2.47
CA TRP A 239 -17.42 7.76 2.78
C TRP A 239 -17.96 8.48 1.53
N LEU A 240 -17.08 9.03 0.68
CA LEU A 240 -17.49 9.64 -0.60
C LEU A 240 -18.12 8.61 -1.55
N ALA A 241 -17.54 7.40 -1.64
CA ALA A 241 -18.08 6.35 -2.47
C ALA A 241 -19.52 6.00 -2.06
N GLU A 242 -19.79 5.85 -0.78
CA GLU A 242 -21.13 5.58 -0.28
C GLU A 242 -22.12 6.72 -0.57
N ARG A 243 -21.69 7.96 -0.40
CA ARG A 243 -22.52 9.15 -0.67
C ARG A 243 -22.84 9.37 -2.15
N ILE A 244 -21.90 9.04 -3.03
CA ILE A 244 -21.97 9.34 -4.47
C ILE A 244 -22.47 8.13 -5.27
N CYS A 245 -22.03 6.91 -4.91
CA CYS A 245 -22.34 5.70 -5.67
C CYS A 245 -23.58 4.97 -5.13
N GLY A 246 -23.99 5.27 -3.91
CA GLY A 246 -25.10 4.62 -3.20
C GLY A 246 -24.63 3.69 -2.08
N PRO A 247 -25.58 3.03 -1.37
CA PRO A 247 -25.29 2.18 -0.23
C PRO A 247 -24.30 1.06 -0.57
N LEU A 248 -23.38 0.80 0.35
CA LEU A 248 -22.42 -0.30 0.24
C LEU A 248 -23.02 -1.64 0.65
N THR A 249 -24.15 -1.62 1.38
CA THR A 249 -24.91 -2.82 1.73
C THR A 249 -25.44 -3.51 0.49
N PRO A 250 -25.50 -4.85 0.46
CA PRO A 250 -26.08 -5.58 -0.66
C PRO A 250 -27.56 -5.18 -0.86
N PRO A 251 -28.04 -5.20 -2.12
CA PRO A 251 -29.47 -5.14 -2.36
C PRO A 251 -30.18 -6.36 -1.72
N PRO A 252 -31.48 -6.27 -1.38
CA PRO A 252 -32.21 -7.34 -0.68
C PRO A 252 -32.07 -8.73 -1.33
N VAL A 253 -32.11 -8.80 -2.65
CA VAL A 253 -31.92 -10.07 -3.39
C VAL A 253 -30.52 -10.69 -3.16
N GLU A 254 -29.48 -9.87 -3.05
CA GLU A 254 -28.10 -10.35 -2.79
C GLU A 254 -27.95 -10.74 -1.31
N GLU A 255 -28.72 -10.11 -0.39
CA GLU A 255 -28.78 -10.53 1.02
C GLU A 255 -29.42 -11.91 1.18
N GLU A 256 -30.47 -12.23 0.44
CA GLU A 256 -31.09 -13.55 0.40
C GLU A 256 -30.12 -14.62 -0.13
N GLU A 257 -29.45 -14.35 -1.27
CA GLU A 257 -28.42 -15.25 -1.83
C GLU A 257 -27.25 -15.49 -0.86
N ILE A 258 -26.83 -14.47 -0.12
CA ILE A 258 -25.79 -14.58 0.90
C ILE A 258 -26.26 -15.43 2.07
N ALA A 259 -27.49 -15.20 2.55
CA ALA A 259 -28.06 -15.95 3.66
C ALA A 259 -28.27 -17.43 3.32
N GLU A 260 -28.74 -17.75 2.11
CA GLU A 260 -28.85 -19.12 1.62
C GLU A 260 -27.51 -19.84 1.54
N ARG A 261 -26.47 -19.17 1.06
CA ARG A 261 -25.13 -19.74 1.00
C ARG A 261 -24.54 -20.00 2.39
N ASP A 262 -24.69 -19.04 3.33
CA ASP A 262 -24.19 -19.21 4.69
C ASP A 262 -24.92 -20.38 5.43
N GLN A 263 -26.18 -20.69 5.04
CA GLN A 263 -26.91 -21.85 5.55
C GLN A 263 -26.48 -23.17 4.91
N SER A 264 -25.99 -23.14 3.66
CA SER A 264 -25.50 -24.35 2.98
C SER A 264 -24.11 -24.78 3.44
N ASP A 265 -23.35 -23.87 4.00
CA ASP A 265 -21.97 -24.08 4.48
C ASP A 265 -21.90 -24.38 6.00
N ALA A 266 -23.04 -24.41 6.71
CA ALA A 266 -23.16 -24.71 8.13
C ALA A 266 -23.64 -26.13 8.39
#